data_9d3cea6512bf29768e26ed83966ee5f9
#
_entry.id   9d3cea6512bf29768e26ed83966ee5f9
#
_cell.length_a   1.000
_cell.length_b   1.000
_cell.length_c   1.000
_cell.angle_alpha   90.00
_cell.angle_beta   90.00
_cell.angle_gamma   90.00
#
_symmetry.space_group_name_H-M   'P 1'
#
loop_
_entity.id
_entity.type
_entity.pdbx_description
1 polymer ?
#
loop_
_entity_poly.entity_id
_entity_poly.type
_entity_poly.pdbx_seq_one_letter_code
_entity_poly.pdbx_strand_id
1 'polypeptide(L)'
;MAGLKSLAKDTAIYGLSSIVGRFLNYMLVPLYTAVLPASTGGYGVVSNVYAFTALMLVLLTFGMETGFFRFANKSGEDPMKVYANSLLSVGGVSLIFVFLCLLFLQPISNLLDYGDHPEFIAMMAVVVALDSFQCIPFAYLRYKKRPIKFAAIKLLSIVGGIGLNLFFLLVCPWLNVHCPSTISWFY
;
A
#
# COMPACT_ATOMS: atom_id res chain seq x y z
N MET A 1 -3.71 -27.10 -25.88
CA MET A 1 -2.34 -26.71 -25.44
C MET A 1 -2.08 -25.20 -25.48
N ALA A 2 -2.71 -24.41 -26.38
CA ALA A 2 -2.54 -22.95 -26.42
C ALA A 2 -3.02 -22.25 -25.12
N GLY A 3 -4.11 -22.70 -24.51
CA GLY A 3 -4.65 -22.09 -23.29
C GLY A 3 -3.74 -22.23 -22.05
N LEU A 4 -3.03 -23.35 -21.91
CA LEU A 4 -2.13 -23.57 -20.76
C LEU A 4 -0.89 -22.66 -20.84
N LYS A 5 -0.32 -22.48 -22.03
CA LYS A 5 0.82 -21.58 -22.25
C LYS A 5 0.45 -20.12 -22.00
N SER A 6 -0.75 -19.69 -22.43
CA SER A 6 -1.25 -18.34 -22.15
C SER A 6 -1.46 -18.11 -20.67
N LEU A 7 -2.09 -19.07 -19.98
CA LEU A 7 -2.33 -18.99 -18.54
C LEU A 7 -1.01 -18.95 -17.75
N ALA A 8 -0.03 -19.77 -18.10
CA ALA A 8 1.29 -19.77 -17.48
C ALA A 8 2.01 -18.42 -17.69
N LYS A 9 1.93 -17.85 -18.91
CA LYS A 9 2.51 -16.54 -19.21
C LYS A 9 1.86 -15.44 -18.38
N ASP A 10 0.54 -15.40 -18.31
CA ASP A 10 -0.19 -14.38 -17.55
C ASP A 10 0.13 -14.49 -16.05
N THR A 11 0.14 -15.71 -15.50
CA THR A 11 0.52 -15.97 -14.10
C THR A 11 1.96 -15.54 -13.82
N ALA A 12 2.89 -15.82 -14.73
CA ALA A 12 4.28 -15.41 -14.60
C ALA A 12 4.41 -13.87 -14.57
N ILE A 13 3.68 -13.14 -15.42
CA ILE A 13 3.72 -11.67 -15.42
C ILE A 13 3.17 -11.10 -14.12
N TYR A 14 2.04 -11.60 -13.61
CA TYR A 14 1.48 -11.17 -12.33
C TYR A 14 2.41 -11.48 -11.15
N GLY A 15 2.95 -12.70 -11.10
CA GLY A 15 3.87 -13.13 -10.04
C GLY A 15 5.17 -12.35 -10.07
N LEU A 16 5.82 -12.25 -11.24
CA LEU A 16 7.09 -11.57 -11.40
C LEU A 16 6.99 -10.08 -11.04
N SER A 17 5.94 -9.38 -11.50
CA SER A 17 5.74 -7.96 -11.14
C SER A 17 5.59 -7.74 -9.63
N SER A 18 4.96 -8.69 -8.93
CA SER A 18 4.79 -8.62 -7.48
C SER A 18 6.09 -8.94 -6.72
N ILE A 19 6.86 -9.92 -7.20
CA ILE A 19 8.16 -10.30 -6.61
C ILE A 19 9.18 -9.18 -6.80
N VAL A 20 9.29 -8.63 -8.02
CA VAL A 20 10.19 -7.51 -8.34
C VAL A 20 9.88 -6.32 -7.45
N GLY A 21 8.60 -6.00 -7.23
CA GLY A 21 8.20 -4.93 -6.34
C GLY A 21 8.66 -5.11 -4.90
N ARG A 22 8.50 -6.30 -4.35
CA ARG A 22 8.98 -6.62 -2.99
C ARG A 22 10.49 -6.55 -2.89
N PHE A 23 11.19 -7.08 -3.89
CA PHE A 23 12.65 -7.07 -3.94
C PHE A 23 13.20 -5.64 -4.00
N LEU A 24 12.64 -4.79 -4.83
CA LEU A 24 13.03 -3.38 -4.94
C LEU A 24 12.80 -2.61 -3.64
N ASN A 25 11.65 -2.81 -2.99
CA ASN A 25 11.40 -2.21 -1.68
C ASN A 25 12.37 -2.73 -0.60
N TYR A 26 12.72 -4.03 -0.64
CA TYR A 26 13.71 -4.59 0.27
C TYR A 26 15.11 -3.99 0.08
N MET A 27 15.48 -3.63 -1.14
CA MET A 27 16.76 -2.96 -1.42
C MET A 27 16.85 -1.54 -0.83
N LEU A 28 15.74 -0.93 -0.40
CA LEU A 28 15.76 0.34 0.32
C LEU A 28 16.15 0.19 1.81
N VAL A 29 16.07 -1.01 2.37
CA VAL A 29 16.40 -1.25 3.79
C VAL A 29 17.83 -0.82 4.16
N PRO A 30 18.87 -1.18 3.41
CA PRO A 30 20.22 -0.70 3.69
C PRO A 30 20.33 0.83 3.64
N LEU A 31 19.59 1.48 2.74
CA LEU A 31 19.55 2.93 2.66
C LEU A 31 18.92 3.54 3.92
N TYR A 32 17.78 3.02 4.35
CA TYR A 32 17.12 3.49 5.57
C TYR A 32 18.03 3.33 6.81
N THR A 33 18.69 2.18 6.94
CA THR A 33 19.60 1.94 8.07
C THR A 33 20.86 2.80 8.03
N ALA A 34 21.31 3.25 6.85
CA ALA A 34 22.47 4.13 6.70
C ALA A 34 22.14 5.61 6.95
N VAL A 35 20.91 6.04 6.58
CA VAL A 35 20.51 7.46 6.61
C VAL A 35 19.77 7.81 7.90
N LEU A 36 18.94 6.90 8.43
CA LEU A 36 18.14 7.18 9.63
C LEU A 36 18.97 6.99 10.92
N PRO A 37 19.08 8.02 11.77
CA PRO A 37 19.89 7.92 12.99
C PRO A 37 19.25 6.93 14.00
N ALA A 38 20.08 6.10 14.62
CA ALA A 38 19.64 5.16 15.64
C ALA A 38 19.09 5.87 16.90
N SER A 39 19.53 7.11 17.16
CA SER A 39 19.09 7.93 18.31
C SER A 39 17.60 8.28 18.32
N THR A 40 16.98 8.34 17.12
CA THR A 40 15.52 8.65 16.96
C THR A 40 14.68 7.39 16.72
N GLY A 41 15.19 6.20 17.07
CA GLY A 41 14.54 4.92 16.76
C GLY A 41 14.83 4.40 15.35
N GLY A 42 15.38 5.24 14.46
CA GLY A 42 15.88 4.87 13.14
C GLY A 42 14.91 4.04 12.31
N TYR A 43 15.42 3.01 11.66
CA TYR A 43 14.63 2.08 10.86
C TYR A 43 13.59 1.28 11.67
N GLY A 44 13.75 1.18 13.00
CA GLY A 44 12.82 0.49 13.89
C GLY A 44 11.41 1.09 13.85
N VAL A 45 11.29 2.42 13.89
CA VAL A 45 10.00 3.14 13.78
C VAL A 45 9.35 2.85 12.43
N VAL A 46 10.11 2.96 11.35
CA VAL A 46 9.60 2.68 9.99
C VAL A 46 9.08 1.24 9.89
N SER A 47 9.87 0.27 10.38
CA SER A 47 9.49 -1.15 10.35
C SER A 47 8.22 -1.43 11.16
N ASN A 48 8.08 -0.79 12.33
CA ASN A 48 6.92 -0.95 13.19
C ASN A 48 5.64 -0.38 12.54
N VAL A 49 5.72 0.82 11.96
CA VAL A 49 4.61 1.43 11.22
C VAL A 49 4.20 0.55 10.02
N TYR A 50 5.16 -0.01 9.29
CA TYR A 50 4.86 -0.96 8.19
C TYR A 50 4.17 -2.24 8.69
N ALA A 51 4.54 -2.75 9.85
CA ALA A 51 3.89 -3.94 10.42
C ALA A 51 2.42 -3.67 10.77
N PHE A 52 2.12 -2.53 11.40
CA PHE A 52 0.74 -2.10 11.67
C PHE A 52 -0.04 -1.84 10.39
N THR A 53 0.57 -1.20 9.39
CA THR A 53 -0.03 -0.97 8.06
C THR A 53 -0.44 -2.29 7.42
N ALA A 54 0.43 -3.30 7.44
CA ALA A 54 0.16 -4.61 6.85
C ALA A 54 -1.01 -5.31 7.56
N LEU A 55 -1.08 -5.25 8.89
CA LEU A 55 -2.16 -5.84 9.67
C LEU A 55 -3.50 -5.15 9.38
N MET A 56 -3.52 -3.82 9.37
CA MET A 56 -4.73 -3.04 9.10
C MET A 56 -5.22 -3.25 7.66
N LEU A 57 -4.31 -3.36 6.70
CA LEU A 57 -4.66 -3.64 5.31
C LEU A 57 -5.41 -4.97 5.16
N VAL A 58 -4.96 -6.02 5.85
CA VAL A 58 -5.65 -7.33 5.85
C VAL A 58 -7.04 -7.20 6.47
N LEU A 59 -7.19 -6.46 7.56
CA LEU A 59 -8.47 -6.23 8.20
C LEU A 59 -9.44 -5.43 7.29
N LEU A 60 -8.98 -4.36 6.64
CA LEU A 60 -9.84 -3.51 5.81
C LEU A 60 -10.25 -4.17 4.50
N THR A 61 -9.41 -5.01 3.93
CA THR A 61 -9.76 -5.71 2.68
C THR A 61 -10.77 -6.84 2.87
N PHE A 62 -10.89 -7.42 4.06
CA PHE A 62 -11.85 -8.49 4.43
C PHE A 62 -11.93 -9.64 3.43
N GLY A 63 -10.87 -9.91 2.67
CA GLY A 63 -10.94 -10.90 1.59
C GLY A 63 -11.88 -10.51 0.44
N MET A 64 -12.26 -9.23 0.31
CA MET A 64 -13.18 -8.72 -0.73
C MET A 64 -12.70 -9.01 -2.14
N GLU A 65 -11.39 -9.13 -2.34
CA GLU A 65 -10.82 -9.58 -3.61
C GLU A 65 -11.33 -10.98 -4.00
N THR A 66 -11.30 -11.92 -3.06
CA THR A 66 -11.82 -13.28 -3.28
C THR A 66 -13.33 -13.27 -3.50
N GLY A 67 -14.05 -12.46 -2.72
CA GLY A 67 -15.49 -12.22 -2.91
C GLY A 67 -15.81 -11.69 -4.29
N PHE A 68 -15.08 -10.67 -4.74
CA PHE A 68 -15.21 -10.11 -6.09
C PHE A 68 -15.04 -11.18 -7.17
N PHE A 69 -13.98 -11.99 -7.14
CA PHE A 69 -13.79 -13.08 -8.14
C PHE A 69 -14.91 -14.10 -8.12
N ARG A 70 -15.39 -14.47 -6.94
CA ARG A 70 -16.48 -15.44 -6.80
C ARG A 70 -17.78 -14.94 -7.44
N PHE A 71 -18.17 -13.71 -7.13
CA PHE A 71 -19.43 -13.14 -7.64
C PHE A 71 -19.33 -12.70 -9.09
N ALA A 72 -18.19 -12.14 -9.53
CA ALA A 72 -17.97 -11.74 -10.92
C ALA A 72 -17.96 -12.91 -11.92
N ASN A 73 -17.68 -14.15 -11.45
CA ASN A 73 -17.75 -15.37 -12.27
C ASN A 73 -19.08 -16.12 -12.12
N LYS A 74 -20.02 -15.66 -11.30
CA LYS A 74 -21.30 -16.31 -11.10
C LYS A 74 -22.23 -16.02 -12.28
N SER A 75 -22.88 -17.08 -12.80
CA SER A 75 -23.86 -16.95 -13.89
C SER A 75 -25.04 -16.07 -13.47
N GLY A 76 -25.40 -15.10 -14.31
CA GLY A 76 -26.52 -14.19 -14.09
C GLY A 76 -26.16 -12.88 -13.37
N GLU A 77 -24.95 -12.72 -12.88
CA GLU A 77 -24.48 -11.46 -12.28
C GLU A 77 -23.74 -10.59 -13.32
N ASP A 78 -23.96 -9.29 -13.24
CA ASP A 78 -23.21 -8.32 -14.05
C ASP A 78 -21.86 -8.01 -13.36
N PRO A 79 -20.72 -8.38 -13.97
CA PRO A 79 -19.41 -8.15 -13.36
C PRO A 79 -19.11 -6.68 -13.05
N MET A 80 -19.75 -5.74 -13.78
CA MET A 80 -19.56 -4.31 -13.53
C MET A 80 -20.30 -3.86 -12.28
N LYS A 81 -21.49 -4.40 -12.02
CA LYS A 81 -22.21 -4.15 -10.77
C LYS A 81 -21.49 -4.74 -9.56
N VAL A 82 -20.97 -5.97 -9.72
CA VAL A 82 -20.16 -6.61 -8.67
C VAL A 82 -18.91 -5.78 -8.35
N TYR A 83 -18.25 -5.26 -9.39
CA TYR A 83 -17.10 -4.36 -9.24
C TYR A 83 -17.49 -3.08 -8.47
N ALA A 84 -18.54 -2.40 -8.90
CA ALA A 84 -18.99 -1.17 -8.26
C ALA A 84 -19.37 -1.38 -6.79
N ASN A 85 -20.11 -2.44 -6.49
CA ASN A 85 -20.53 -2.78 -5.12
C ASN A 85 -19.32 -3.13 -4.24
N SER A 86 -18.36 -3.91 -4.74
CA SER A 86 -17.15 -4.25 -4.02
C SER A 86 -16.29 -3.02 -3.74
N LEU A 87 -16.17 -2.13 -4.73
CA LEU A 87 -15.42 -0.88 -4.61
C LEU A 87 -16.07 0.07 -3.58
N LEU A 88 -17.39 0.23 -3.62
CA LEU A 88 -18.13 1.03 -2.66
C LEU A 88 -18.03 0.45 -1.23
N SER A 89 -18.09 -0.87 -1.08
CA SER A 89 -17.97 -1.52 0.22
C SER A 89 -16.58 -1.30 0.83
N VAL A 90 -15.51 -1.58 0.08
CA VAL A 90 -14.14 -1.36 0.57
C VAL A 90 -13.87 0.13 0.79
N GLY A 91 -14.31 0.99 -0.14
CA GLY A 91 -14.17 2.44 0.00
C GLY A 91 -14.90 3.00 1.21
N GLY A 92 -16.14 2.54 1.46
CA GLY A 92 -16.93 2.94 2.63
C GLY A 92 -16.27 2.53 3.94
N VAL A 93 -15.82 1.27 4.04
CA VAL A 93 -15.10 0.78 5.24
C VAL A 93 -13.79 1.54 5.44
N SER A 94 -13.05 1.81 4.36
CA SER A 94 -11.79 2.57 4.43
C SER A 94 -12.01 4.01 4.90
N LEU A 95 -13.08 4.68 4.44
CA LEU A 95 -13.42 6.03 4.88
C LEU A 95 -13.85 6.06 6.35
N ILE A 96 -14.67 5.10 6.79
CA ILE A 96 -15.03 4.95 8.21
C ILE A 96 -13.79 4.72 9.07
N PHE A 97 -12.87 3.87 8.62
CA PHE A 97 -11.61 3.61 9.32
C PHE A 97 -10.79 4.89 9.48
N VAL A 98 -10.56 5.66 8.41
CA VAL A 98 -9.82 6.93 8.49
C VAL A 98 -10.52 7.89 9.45
N PHE A 99 -11.85 8.02 9.34
CA PHE A 99 -12.62 8.89 10.24
C PHE A 99 -12.45 8.49 11.72
N LEU A 100 -12.55 7.20 12.02
CA LEU A 100 -12.33 6.69 13.39
C LEU A 100 -10.89 6.91 13.87
N CYS A 101 -9.88 6.66 13.01
CA CYS A 101 -8.49 6.93 13.36
C CYS A 101 -8.24 8.40 13.64
N LEU A 102 -8.83 9.32 12.88
CA LEU A 102 -8.70 10.76 13.11
C LEU A 102 -9.45 11.21 14.36
N LEU A 103 -10.63 10.63 14.64
CA LEU A 103 -11.41 10.93 15.83
C LEU A 103 -10.70 10.49 17.13
N PHE A 104 -10.07 9.32 17.10
CA PHE A 104 -9.35 8.72 18.23
C PHE A 104 -7.82 8.83 18.07
N LEU A 105 -7.33 9.85 17.36
CA LEU A 105 -5.92 9.98 17.00
C LEU A 105 -5.00 9.94 18.23
N GLN A 106 -5.27 10.77 19.23
CA GLN A 106 -4.44 10.86 20.42
C GLN A 106 -4.46 9.59 21.30
N PRO A 107 -5.63 8.98 21.59
CA PRO A 107 -5.68 7.69 22.28
C PRO A 107 -4.93 6.57 21.59
N ILE A 108 -5.06 6.47 20.25
CA ILE A 108 -4.38 5.43 19.45
C ILE A 108 -2.87 5.68 19.44
N SER A 109 -2.45 6.93 19.27
CA SER A 109 -1.05 7.31 19.27
C SER A 109 -0.37 6.99 20.60
N ASN A 110 -1.03 7.30 21.72
CA ASN A 110 -0.52 6.97 23.05
C ASN A 110 -0.44 5.45 23.28
N LEU A 111 -1.42 4.70 22.78
CA LEU A 111 -1.42 3.23 22.90
C LEU A 111 -0.27 2.55 22.13
N LEU A 112 0.16 3.17 21.04
CA LEU A 112 1.22 2.65 20.18
C LEU A 112 2.61 3.23 20.51
N ASP A 113 2.73 3.99 21.62
CA ASP A 113 3.95 4.69 22.04
C ASP A 113 4.44 5.78 21.06
N TYR A 114 3.49 6.36 20.30
CA TYR A 114 3.72 7.50 19.41
C TYR A 114 2.96 8.76 19.85
N GLY A 115 2.76 8.93 21.16
CA GLY A 115 1.99 10.05 21.72
C GLY A 115 2.52 11.43 21.35
N ASP A 116 3.83 11.57 21.18
CA ASP A 116 4.50 12.81 20.76
C ASP A 116 4.36 13.08 19.26
N HIS A 117 4.00 12.05 18.46
CA HIS A 117 3.95 12.09 16.99
C HIS A 117 2.66 11.48 16.44
N PRO A 118 1.49 12.06 16.75
CA PRO A 118 0.19 11.56 16.27
C PRO A 118 0.05 11.59 14.74
N GLU A 119 0.82 12.44 14.06
CA GLU A 119 0.86 12.53 12.61
C GLU A 119 1.25 11.22 11.92
N PHE A 120 2.06 10.36 12.55
CA PHE A 120 2.41 9.06 11.99
C PHE A 120 1.19 8.16 11.87
N ILE A 121 0.32 8.17 12.86
CA ILE A 121 -0.91 7.39 12.86
C ILE A 121 -1.90 7.93 11.83
N ALA A 122 -2.01 9.26 11.69
CA ALA A 122 -2.87 9.88 10.68
C ALA A 122 -2.41 9.52 9.26
N MET A 123 -1.11 9.63 8.96
CA MET A 123 -0.55 9.24 7.66
C MET A 123 -0.72 7.75 7.40
N MET A 124 -0.45 6.90 8.39
CA MET A 124 -0.66 5.45 8.28
C MET A 124 -2.11 5.13 7.93
N ALA A 125 -3.08 5.75 8.59
CA ALA A 125 -4.49 5.51 8.34
C ALA A 125 -4.89 5.86 6.88
N VAL A 126 -4.38 6.99 6.36
CA VAL A 126 -4.63 7.40 4.97
C VAL A 126 -3.98 6.43 3.98
N VAL A 127 -2.72 6.03 4.21
CA VAL A 127 -2.01 5.08 3.34
C VAL A 127 -2.74 3.74 3.30
N VAL A 128 -3.13 3.19 4.46
CA VAL A 128 -3.87 1.93 4.55
C VAL A 128 -5.21 2.01 3.81
N ALA A 129 -5.93 3.12 3.95
CA ALA A 129 -7.20 3.33 3.26
C ALA A 129 -7.03 3.36 1.73
N LEU A 130 -6.01 4.05 1.23
CA LEU A 130 -5.70 4.10 -0.20
C LEU A 130 -5.26 2.74 -0.73
N ASP A 131 -4.44 2.02 0.02
CA ASP A 131 -3.96 0.68 -0.36
C ASP A 131 -5.10 -0.35 -0.37
N SER A 132 -6.01 -0.30 0.59
CA SER A 132 -7.18 -1.18 0.58
C SER A 132 -8.15 -0.84 -0.55
N PHE A 133 -8.36 0.44 -0.85
CA PHE A 133 -9.22 0.87 -1.95
C PHE A 133 -8.71 0.39 -3.31
N GLN A 134 -7.40 0.47 -3.57
CA GLN A 134 -6.83 0.03 -4.86
C GLN A 134 -6.83 -1.49 -5.06
N CYS A 135 -7.10 -2.29 -4.02
CA CYS A 135 -7.19 -3.75 -4.10
C CYS A 135 -8.24 -4.20 -5.15
N ILE A 136 -9.42 -3.58 -5.18
CA ILE A 136 -10.51 -3.94 -6.09
C ILE A 136 -10.23 -3.57 -7.56
N PRO A 137 -9.72 -2.37 -7.91
CA PRO A 137 -9.25 -2.08 -9.26
C PRO A 137 -8.18 -3.06 -9.77
N PHE A 138 -7.24 -3.46 -8.93
CA PHE A 138 -6.25 -4.46 -9.30
C PHE A 138 -6.86 -5.85 -9.50
N ALA A 139 -7.84 -6.25 -8.67
CA ALA A 139 -8.60 -7.48 -8.86
C ALA A 139 -9.37 -7.48 -10.19
N TYR A 140 -9.98 -6.35 -10.54
CA TYR A 140 -10.68 -6.19 -11.82
C TYR A 140 -9.76 -6.30 -13.04
N LEU A 141 -8.54 -5.73 -12.99
CA LEU A 141 -7.55 -5.90 -14.05
C LEU A 141 -7.16 -7.37 -14.25
N ARG A 142 -7.04 -8.14 -13.16
CA ARG A 142 -6.80 -9.59 -13.21
C ARG A 142 -8.00 -10.34 -13.77
N TYR A 143 -9.21 -9.98 -13.38
CA TYR A 143 -10.46 -10.55 -13.93
C TYR A 143 -10.55 -10.34 -15.46
N LYS A 144 -10.20 -9.15 -15.94
CA LYS A 144 -10.20 -8.81 -17.37
C LYS A 144 -9.01 -9.41 -18.15
N LYS A 145 -8.15 -10.21 -17.50
CA LYS A 145 -6.95 -10.83 -18.08
C LYS A 145 -6.07 -9.82 -18.82
N ARG A 146 -5.77 -8.69 -18.16
CA ARG A 146 -4.88 -7.64 -18.69
C ARG A 146 -3.57 -7.56 -17.91
N PRO A 147 -2.68 -8.59 -18.01
CA PRO A 147 -1.48 -8.69 -17.18
C PRO A 147 -0.49 -7.55 -17.42
N ILE A 148 -0.34 -7.09 -18.65
CA ILE A 148 0.60 -6.01 -19.01
C ILE A 148 0.17 -4.69 -18.36
N LYS A 149 -1.12 -4.35 -18.38
CA LYS A 149 -1.62 -3.14 -17.71
C LYS A 149 -1.46 -3.21 -16.20
N PHE A 150 -1.76 -4.36 -15.61
CA PHE A 150 -1.53 -4.61 -14.18
C PHE A 150 -0.06 -4.40 -13.81
N ALA A 151 0.86 -5.07 -14.52
CA ALA A 151 2.29 -4.98 -14.29
C ALA A 151 2.81 -3.54 -14.46
N ALA A 152 2.39 -2.85 -15.53
CA ALA A 152 2.81 -1.47 -15.79
C ALA A 152 2.40 -0.51 -14.67
N ILE A 153 1.14 -0.56 -14.21
CA ILE A 153 0.66 0.31 -13.12
C ILE A 153 1.40 -0.04 -11.82
N LYS A 154 1.55 -1.34 -11.52
CA LYS A 154 2.24 -1.79 -10.31
C LYS A 154 3.71 -1.35 -10.28
N LEU A 155 4.44 -1.53 -11.39
CA LEU A 155 5.83 -1.11 -11.50
C LEU A 155 5.97 0.41 -11.47
N LEU A 156 5.06 1.15 -12.12
CA LEU A 156 5.06 2.61 -12.08
C LEU A 156 4.88 3.13 -10.64
N SER A 157 3.95 2.54 -9.87
CA SER A 157 3.76 2.87 -8.46
C SER A 157 5.01 2.60 -7.62
N ILE A 158 5.68 1.46 -7.87
CA ILE A 158 6.89 1.08 -7.13
C ILE A 158 8.05 2.03 -7.47
N VAL A 159 8.29 2.27 -8.77
CA VAL A 159 9.35 3.19 -9.21
C VAL A 159 9.09 4.61 -8.71
N GLY A 160 7.84 5.06 -8.75
CA GLY A 160 7.44 6.35 -8.18
C GLY A 160 7.69 6.43 -6.67
N GLY A 161 7.31 5.40 -5.93
CA GLY A 161 7.57 5.31 -4.48
C GLY A 161 9.06 5.33 -4.16
N ILE A 162 9.87 4.51 -4.86
CA ILE A 162 11.33 4.50 -4.68
C ILE A 162 11.93 5.87 -5.04
N GLY A 163 11.50 6.46 -6.16
CA GLY A 163 11.97 7.78 -6.59
C GLY A 163 11.70 8.86 -5.55
N LEU A 164 10.49 8.88 -4.99
CA LEU A 164 10.13 9.81 -3.91
C LEU A 164 10.94 9.55 -2.63
N ASN A 165 11.14 8.29 -2.23
CA ASN A 165 11.97 7.96 -1.09
C ASN A 165 13.42 8.44 -1.27
N LEU A 166 14.03 8.17 -2.42
CA LEU A 166 15.37 8.64 -2.73
C LEU A 166 15.44 10.17 -2.76
N PHE A 167 14.43 10.82 -3.34
CA PHE A 167 14.36 12.27 -3.39
C PHE A 167 14.32 12.88 -1.98
N PHE A 168 13.42 12.42 -1.12
CA PHE A 168 13.27 12.96 0.23
C PHE A 168 14.46 12.61 1.14
N LEU A 169 15.04 11.41 1.01
CA LEU A 169 16.12 10.97 1.90
C LEU A 169 17.51 11.47 1.49
N LEU A 170 17.76 11.71 0.20
CA LEU A 170 19.09 12.09 -0.29
C LEU A 170 19.14 13.52 -0.81
N VAL A 171 18.13 13.96 -1.56
CA VAL A 171 18.17 15.24 -2.27
C VAL A 171 17.72 16.39 -1.37
N CYS A 172 16.69 16.22 -0.56
CA CYS A 172 16.20 17.27 0.33
C CYS A 172 17.24 17.73 1.35
N PRO A 173 17.97 16.84 2.05
CA PRO A 173 19.02 17.24 2.96
C PRO A 173 20.17 17.96 2.25
N TRP A 174 20.55 17.45 1.06
CA TRP A 174 21.63 18.03 0.27
C TRP A 174 21.32 19.46 -0.23
N LEU A 175 20.06 19.73 -0.54
CA LEU A 175 19.59 21.05 -0.98
C LEU A 175 19.27 22.02 0.17
N ASN A 176 19.41 21.61 1.44
CA ASN A 176 18.99 22.38 2.61
C ASN A 176 17.53 22.88 2.51
N VAL A 177 16.70 22.17 1.76
CA VAL A 177 15.27 22.47 1.62
C VAL A 177 14.58 22.05 2.90
N HIS A 178 13.87 22.96 3.53
CA HIS A 178 13.03 22.64 4.70
C HIS A 178 11.98 21.62 4.24
N CYS A 179 12.24 20.34 4.50
CA CYS A 179 11.24 19.31 4.31
C CYS A 179 10.05 19.56 5.22
N PRO A 180 8.83 19.20 4.82
CA PRO A 180 7.67 19.27 5.71
C PRO A 180 8.00 18.67 7.06
N SER A 181 7.51 19.25 8.15
CA SER A 181 7.83 18.88 9.54
C SER A 181 7.71 17.38 9.84
N THR A 182 6.87 16.68 9.08
CA THR A 182 6.70 15.21 9.13
C THR A 182 7.92 14.41 8.67
N ILE A 183 8.84 15.02 7.92
CA ILE A 183 10.06 14.38 7.40
C ILE A 183 11.30 14.90 8.15
N SER A 184 11.25 16.09 8.75
CA SER A 184 12.35 16.66 9.53
C SER A 184 12.72 15.85 10.78
N TRP A 185 11.89 14.89 11.17
CA TRP A 185 12.12 13.95 12.27
C TRP A 185 13.13 12.85 11.94
N PHE A 186 13.46 12.68 10.67
CA PHE A 186 14.46 11.70 10.24
C PHE A 186 15.88 12.30 10.15
N TYR A 187 16.04 13.58 10.48
CA TYR A 187 17.28 14.32 10.55
C TYR A 187 17.44 14.97 11.92
#